data_6504b46887346bbb61fafd68fd7c988d
#
_entry.id   6504b46887346bbb61fafd68fd7c988d
#
_cell.length_a   1.000
_cell.length_b   1.000
_cell.length_c   1.000
_cell.angle_alpha   90.00
_cell.angle_beta   90.00
_cell.angle_gamma   90.00
#
_symmetry.space_group_name_H-M   'P 1'
#
loop_
_entity.id
_entity.type
_entity.pdbx_description
1 polymer ?
#
loop_
_entity_poly.entity_id
_entity_poly.type
_entity_poly.pdbx_seq_one_letter_code
_entity_poly.pdbx_strand_id
1 'polypeptide(L)'
;MDLYFYIFASLGVFVFGLSKGGVPGPIAMLAVPVMSFAMSPLQAAGILLPLLIIMDFSAIYLYWKKWINSILKIIIPASIIGILFGTLTFEFTNEDQIRIMVGVVSIIFVLVSFIQKNNYLLKPTKIKGYFWSSVAGYTSFLIHAGNPPINFYMLPLKLDKISFIGTMTLAFMVINLVKLIPYYYVGLLAPSNLMISLYLLPLAFISVLIGYFAQKRIPERLFFNIVYVLLFLSGCKLIYDGII
;
A
#
# COMPACT_ATOMS: atom_id res chain seq x y z
N MET A 1 3.64 -25.11 -5.54
CA MET A 1 4.12 -23.74 -5.87
C MET A 1 5.59 -23.85 -6.21
N ASP A 2 5.98 -23.24 -7.29
CA ASP A 2 7.34 -23.31 -7.83
C ASP A 2 8.24 -22.21 -7.25
N LEU A 3 9.54 -22.27 -7.58
CA LEU A 3 10.53 -21.29 -7.13
C LEU A 3 10.19 -19.88 -7.61
N TYR A 4 9.62 -19.75 -8.81
CA TYR A 4 9.22 -18.49 -9.41
C TYR A 4 8.19 -17.76 -8.54
N PHE A 5 7.19 -18.48 -8.05
CA PHE A 5 6.18 -17.95 -7.12
C PHE A 5 6.80 -17.35 -5.85
N TYR A 6 7.71 -18.11 -5.19
CA TYR A 6 8.32 -17.64 -3.95
C TYR A 6 9.29 -16.46 -4.16
N ILE A 7 9.96 -16.38 -5.30
CA ILE A 7 10.81 -15.22 -5.63
C ILE A 7 9.95 -13.94 -5.67
N PHE A 8 8.87 -13.93 -6.44
CA PHE A 8 8.03 -12.74 -6.57
C PHE A 8 7.26 -12.41 -5.29
N ALA A 9 6.81 -13.42 -4.55
CA ALA A 9 6.22 -13.23 -3.24
C ALA A 9 7.21 -12.58 -2.25
N SER A 10 8.44 -13.08 -2.21
CA SER A 10 9.50 -12.52 -1.35
C SER A 10 9.87 -11.10 -1.75
N LEU A 11 9.99 -10.81 -3.04
CA LEU A 11 10.27 -9.46 -3.54
C LEU A 11 9.16 -8.47 -3.13
N GLY A 12 7.89 -8.85 -3.29
CA GLY A 12 6.77 -8.01 -2.89
C GLY A 12 6.75 -7.72 -1.39
N VAL A 13 6.94 -8.75 -0.56
CA VAL A 13 7.02 -8.61 0.91
C VAL A 13 8.21 -7.74 1.31
N PHE A 14 9.38 -7.95 0.70
CA PHE A 14 10.57 -7.15 0.97
C PHE A 14 10.37 -5.67 0.64
N VAL A 15 9.85 -5.38 -0.55
CA VAL A 15 9.56 -4.02 -1.02
C VAL A 15 8.55 -3.32 -0.09
N PHE A 16 7.50 -4.03 0.32
CA PHE A 16 6.51 -3.47 1.25
C PHE A 16 7.13 -3.19 2.62
N GLY A 17 7.92 -4.13 3.15
CA GLY A 17 8.59 -3.97 4.43
C GLY A 17 9.58 -2.81 4.46
N LEU A 18 10.32 -2.56 3.37
CA LEU A 18 11.17 -1.37 3.24
C LEU A 18 10.36 -0.07 3.41
N SER A 19 9.19 0.00 2.79
CA SER A 19 8.30 1.15 2.94
C SER A 19 7.82 1.34 4.39
N LYS A 20 7.43 0.26 5.05
CA LYS A 20 6.99 0.28 6.45
C LYS A 20 8.12 0.67 7.41
N GLY A 21 9.36 0.33 7.08
CA GLY A 21 10.56 0.76 7.82
C GLY A 21 10.88 2.25 7.68
N GLY A 22 10.21 2.96 6.77
CA GLY A 22 10.36 4.40 6.62
C GLY A 22 11.10 4.84 5.34
N VAL A 23 11.39 3.91 4.43
CA VAL A 23 11.86 4.28 3.09
C VAL A 23 10.75 5.07 2.41
N PRO A 24 11.00 6.36 2.08
CA PRO A 24 9.95 7.25 1.60
C PRO A 24 9.49 6.87 0.19
N GLY A 25 8.26 7.28 -0.14
CA GLY A 25 7.74 7.24 -1.49
C GLY A 25 6.86 6.03 -1.83
N PRO A 26 6.61 5.81 -3.12
CA PRO A 26 5.60 4.88 -3.60
C PRO A 26 6.05 3.41 -3.63
N ILE A 27 7.17 3.08 -2.99
CA ILE A 27 7.76 1.73 -3.08
C ILE A 27 6.75 0.63 -2.66
N ALA A 28 5.90 0.88 -1.66
CA ALA A 28 4.87 -0.07 -1.25
C ALA A 28 3.92 -0.46 -2.38
N MET A 29 3.66 0.46 -3.32
CA MET A 29 2.78 0.19 -4.46
C MET A 29 3.33 -0.85 -5.43
N LEU A 30 4.64 -1.07 -5.46
CA LEU A 30 5.26 -2.10 -6.28
C LEU A 30 4.93 -3.52 -5.80
N ALA A 31 4.56 -3.70 -4.54
CA ALA A 31 4.44 -5.04 -3.95
C ALA A 31 3.41 -5.90 -4.69
N VAL A 32 2.16 -5.42 -4.81
CA VAL A 32 1.11 -6.18 -5.53
C VAL A 32 1.44 -6.34 -7.01
N PRO A 33 1.79 -5.30 -7.78
CA PRO A 33 2.23 -5.46 -9.18
C PRO A 33 3.37 -6.46 -9.36
N VAL A 34 4.39 -6.44 -8.51
CA VAL A 34 5.51 -7.38 -8.57
C VAL A 34 5.06 -8.81 -8.29
N MET A 35 4.26 -9.01 -7.24
CA MET A 35 3.71 -10.35 -6.95
C MET A 35 2.79 -10.85 -8.06
N SER A 36 2.10 -9.95 -8.75
CA SER A 36 1.15 -10.28 -9.83
C SER A 36 1.82 -10.83 -11.08
N PHE A 37 3.15 -10.84 -11.18
CA PHE A 37 3.86 -11.61 -12.21
C PHE A 37 3.77 -13.13 -12.00
N ALA A 38 3.54 -13.58 -10.77
CA ALA A 38 3.53 -15.00 -10.41
C ALA A 38 2.20 -15.50 -9.80
N MET A 39 1.27 -14.59 -9.48
CA MET A 39 -0.02 -14.92 -8.85
C MET A 39 -1.07 -13.86 -9.20
N SER A 40 -2.35 -14.12 -8.87
CA SER A 40 -3.38 -13.08 -9.05
C SER A 40 -3.18 -11.90 -8.07
N PRO A 41 -3.58 -10.67 -8.43
CA PRO A 41 -3.52 -9.52 -7.52
C PRO A 41 -4.27 -9.75 -6.21
N LEU A 42 -5.37 -10.49 -6.25
CA LEU A 42 -6.17 -10.84 -5.07
C LEU A 42 -5.43 -11.80 -4.15
N GLN A 43 -4.76 -12.81 -4.72
CA GLN A 43 -3.92 -13.73 -3.96
C GLN A 43 -2.76 -12.98 -3.30
N ALA A 44 -2.10 -12.08 -4.04
CA ALA A 44 -1.06 -11.23 -3.50
C ALA A 44 -1.55 -10.38 -2.33
N ALA A 45 -2.75 -9.78 -2.45
CA ALA A 45 -3.37 -9.00 -1.39
C ALA A 45 -3.69 -9.87 -0.15
N GLY A 46 -4.20 -11.07 -0.34
CA GLY A 46 -4.49 -12.03 0.73
C GLY A 46 -3.25 -12.47 1.51
N ILE A 47 -2.15 -12.73 0.81
CA ILE A 47 -0.84 -13.07 1.42
C ILE A 47 -0.24 -11.88 2.17
N LEU A 48 -0.36 -10.68 1.60
CA LEU A 48 0.23 -9.48 2.18
C LEU A 48 -0.48 -9.02 3.46
N LEU A 49 -1.80 -9.11 3.58
CA LEU A 49 -2.53 -8.51 4.70
C LEU A 49 -2.03 -8.96 6.08
N PRO A 50 -1.86 -10.25 6.39
CA PRO A 50 -1.31 -10.69 7.68
C PRO A 50 0.10 -10.15 7.93
N LEU A 51 0.94 -10.14 6.90
CA LEU A 51 2.30 -9.63 6.98
C LEU A 51 2.33 -8.12 7.23
N LEU A 52 1.42 -7.37 6.58
CA LEU A 52 1.30 -5.92 6.78
C LEU A 52 0.93 -5.57 8.22
N ILE A 53 0.03 -6.33 8.83
CA ILE A 53 -0.34 -6.12 10.24
C ILE A 53 0.89 -6.30 11.14
N ILE A 54 1.67 -7.34 10.91
CA ILE A 54 2.89 -7.59 11.68
C ILE A 54 3.94 -6.50 11.45
N MET A 55 4.12 -6.08 10.19
CA MET A 55 4.98 -4.95 9.85
C MET A 55 4.51 -3.65 10.51
N ASP A 56 3.18 -3.43 10.60
CA ASP A 56 2.60 -2.26 11.23
C ASP A 56 2.87 -2.25 12.75
N PHE A 57 2.78 -3.39 13.43
CA PHE A 57 3.17 -3.49 14.84
C PHE A 57 4.65 -3.15 15.04
N SER A 58 5.52 -3.64 14.17
CA SER A 58 6.95 -3.31 14.22
C SER A 58 7.20 -1.82 13.98
N ALA A 59 6.53 -1.23 12.98
CA ALA A 59 6.68 0.17 12.64
C ALA A 59 6.11 1.09 13.73
N ILE A 60 4.97 0.73 14.35
CA ILE A 60 4.36 1.55 15.41
C ILE A 60 5.25 1.60 16.65
N TYR A 61 5.99 0.54 16.93
CA TYR A 61 6.99 0.54 18.01
C TYR A 61 8.10 1.57 17.75
N LEU A 62 8.56 1.69 16.50
CA LEU A 62 9.59 2.64 16.10
C LEU A 62 9.12 4.10 16.13
N TYR A 63 7.83 4.33 15.84
CA TYR A 63 7.21 5.67 15.76
C TYR A 63 6.18 5.91 16.87
N TRP A 64 6.38 5.30 18.06
CA TRP A 64 5.45 5.37 19.18
C TRP A 64 5.12 6.81 19.58
N LYS A 65 3.83 7.12 19.67
CA LYS A 65 3.28 8.45 20.02
C LYS A 65 3.72 9.61 19.10
N LYS A 66 4.20 9.32 17.89
CA LYS A 66 4.60 10.35 16.91
C LYS A 66 3.48 10.68 15.91
N TRP A 67 2.25 10.33 16.20
CA TRP A 67 1.09 10.58 15.35
C TRP A 67 0.27 11.78 15.79
N ILE A 68 -0.50 12.36 14.84
CA ILE A 68 -1.37 13.52 15.07
C ILE A 68 -2.84 13.08 15.10
N ASN A 69 -3.43 13.07 16.29
CA ASN A 69 -4.80 12.58 16.52
C ASN A 69 -5.87 13.32 15.71
N SER A 70 -5.73 14.64 15.49
CA SER A 70 -6.68 15.44 14.72
C SER A 70 -6.76 14.99 13.25
N ILE A 71 -5.66 14.52 12.69
CA ILE A 71 -5.57 13.99 11.33
C ILE A 71 -6.16 12.58 11.28
N LEU A 72 -5.84 11.73 12.25
CA LEU A 72 -6.37 10.36 12.34
C LEU A 72 -7.89 10.33 12.45
N LYS A 73 -8.49 11.29 13.15
CA LYS A 73 -9.96 11.46 13.24
C LYS A 73 -10.63 11.71 11.88
N ILE A 74 -9.88 12.14 10.87
CA ILE A 74 -10.37 12.31 9.50
C ILE A 74 -10.07 11.05 8.68
N ILE A 75 -8.81 10.58 8.72
CA ILE A 75 -8.34 9.49 7.88
C ILE A 75 -9.05 8.17 8.21
N ILE A 76 -9.07 7.78 9.47
CA ILE A 76 -9.56 6.45 9.87
C ILE A 76 -11.03 6.24 9.50
N PRO A 77 -11.98 7.09 9.93
CA PRO A 77 -13.41 6.85 9.61
C PRO A 77 -13.68 6.92 8.10
N ALA A 78 -13.01 7.83 7.38
CA ALA A 78 -13.17 7.92 5.94
C ALA A 78 -12.63 6.68 5.22
N SER A 79 -11.48 6.16 5.65
CA SER A 79 -10.92 4.93 5.07
C SER A 79 -11.80 3.71 5.36
N ILE A 80 -12.42 3.64 6.53
CA ILE A 80 -13.39 2.57 6.85
C ILE A 80 -14.58 2.62 5.88
N ILE A 81 -15.12 3.80 5.59
CA ILE A 81 -16.18 3.96 4.58
C ILE A 81 -15.69 3.45 3.20
N GLY A 82 -14.46 3.80 2.81
CA GLY A 82 -13.87 3.30 1.57
C GLY A 82 -13.71 1.78 1.53
N ILE A 83 -13.29 1.16 2.64
CA ILE A 83 -13.18 -0.30 2.77
C ILE A 83 -14.57 -0.95 2.63
N LEU A 84 -15.59 -0.41 3.31
CA LEU A 84 -16.95 -0.94 3.22
C LEU A 84 -17.47 -0.87 1.77
N PHE A 85 -17.25 0.25 1.09
CA PHE A 85 -17.62 0.39 -0.31
C PHE A 85 -16.86 -0.61 -1.21
N GLY A 86 -15.55 -0.80 -0.96
CA GLY A 86 -14.74 -1.80 -1.66
C GLY A 86 -15.25 -3.23 -1.42
N THR A 87 -15.68 -3.54 -0.20
CA THR A 87 -16.27 -4.85 0.14
C THR A 87 -17.58 -5.08 -0.62
N LEU A 88 -18.47 -4.09 -0.65
CA LEU A 88 -19.75 -4.18 -1.35
C LEU A 88 -19.61 -4.32 -2.87
N THR A 89 -18.58 -3.70 -3.44
CA THR A 89 -18.32 -3.77 -4.89
C THR A 89 -17.48 -4.97 -5.31
N PHE A 90 -16.90 -5.70 -4.35
CA PHE A 90 -15.99 -6.81 -4.62
C PHE A 90 -16.66 -7.95 -5.41
N GLU A 91 -17.88 -8.30 -5.08
CA GLU A 91 -18.64 -9.37 -5.75
C GLU A 91 -18.93 -9.06 -7.23
N PHE A 92 -18.92 -7.80 -7.60
CA PHE A 92 -19.14 -7.34 -8.98
C PHE A 92 -17.84 -7.16 -9.78
N THR A 93 -16.70 -7.52 -9.18
CA THR A 93 -15.37 -7.29 -9.76
C THR A 93 -14.69 -8.63 -10.04
N ASN A 94 -14.28 -8.88 -11.28
CA ASN A 94 -13.50 -10.07 -11.64
C ASN A 94 -11.98 -9.78 -11.57
N GLU A 95 -11.16 -10.85 -11.68
CA GLU A 95 -9.69 -10.72 -11.59
C GLU A 95 -9.10 -9.81 -12.67
N ASP A 96 -9.63 -9.85 -13.90
CA ASP A 96 -9.13 -9.05 -15.01
C ASP A 96 -9.41 -7.56 -14.79
N GLN A 97 -10.61 -7.23 -14.28
CA GLN A 97 -10.93 -5.87 -13.88
C GLN A 97 -10.00 -5.37 -12.76
N ILE A 98 -9.67 -6.23 -11.80
CA ILE A 98 -8.73 -5.87 -10.73
C ILE A 98 -7.32 -5.66 -11.29
N ARG A 99 -6.85 -6.50 -12.23
CA ARG A 99 -5.57 -6.31 -12.93
C ARG A 99 -5.52 -4.94 -13.63
N ILE A 100 -6.57 -4.62 -14.39
CA ILE A 100 -6.70 -3.33 -15.07
C ILE A 100 -6.70 -2.18 -14.06
N MET A 101 -7.47 -2.29 -12.97
CA MET A 101 -7.52 -1.26 -11.93
C MET A 101 -6.15 -1.03 -11.28
N VAL A 102 -5.42 -2.11 -10.93
CA VAL A 102 -4.06 -2.02 -10.38
C VAL A 102 -3.13 -1.31 -11.37
N GLY A 103 -3.19 -1.70 -12.63
CA GLY A 103 -2.37 -1.11 -13.70
C GLY A 103 -2.68 0.37 -13.90
N VAL A 104 -3.96 0.74 -14.00
CA VAL A 104 -4.41 2.13 -14.14
C VAL A 104 -4.00 2.98 -12.94
N VAL A 105 -4.21 2.51 -11.71
CA VAL A 105 -3.81 3.23 -10.49
C VAL A 105 -2.30 3.44 -10.46
N SER A 106 -1.51 2.42 -10.86
CA SER A 106 -0.04 2.51 -10.91
C SER A 106 0.41 3.57 -11.91
N ILE A 107 -0.15 3.59 -13.13
CA ILE A 107 0.19 4.56 -14.18
C ILE A 107 -0.27 5.97 -13.79
N ILE A 108 -1.50 6.14 -13.33
CA ILE A 108 -2.02 7.45 -12.87
C ILE A 108 -1.12 8.00 -11.78
N PHE A 109 -0.73 7.15 -10.81
CA PHE A 109 0.16 7.59 -9.75
C PHE A 109 1.50 8.10 -10.28
N VAL A 110 2.12 7.39 -11.23
CA VAL A 110 3.37 7.82 -11.86
C VAL A 110 3.19 9.17 -12.56
N LEU A 111 2.15 9.31 -13.39
CA LEU A 111 1.87 10.55 -14.14
C LEU A 111 1.63 11.73 -13.18
N VAL A 112 0.80 11.53 -12.16
CA VAL A 112 0.51 12.56 -11.17
C VAL A 112 1.76 12.95 -10.37
N SER A 113 2.63 11.99 -10.04
CA SER A 113 3.89 12.26 -9.33
C SER A 113 4.83 13.17 -10.13
N PHE A 114 4.86 13.03 -11.46
CA PHE A 114 5.61 13.94 -12.33
C PHE A 114 5.01 15.36 -12.40
N ILE A 115 3.67 15.47 -12.45
CA ILE A 115 2.96 16.75 -12.51
C ILE A 115 3.08 17.51 -11.18
N GLN A 116 2.96 16.82 -10.05
CA GLN A 116 2.95 17.42 -8.72
C GLN A 116 4.33 17.91 -8.24
N LYS A 117 5.41 17.55 -8.90
CA LYS A 117 6.76 17.97 -8.53
C LYS A 117 6.92 19.51 -8.38
N ASN A 118 6.00 20.28 -8.96
CA ASN A 118 6.02 21.74 -8.97
C ASN A 118 4.81 22.43 -8.29
N ASN A 119 3.75 21.73 -7.86
CA ASN A 119 2.51 22.38 -7.48
C ASN A 119 1.84 21.78 -6.21
N TYR A 120 2.39 22.03 -5.02
CA TYR A 120 1.66 21.85 -3.74
C TYR A 120 0.66 23.01 -3.49
N LEU A 121 -0.11 23.40 -4.52
CA LEU A 121 -1.03 24.56 -4.48
C LEU A 121 -2.37 24.26 -3.80
N LEU A 122 -2.67 23.01 -3.43
CA LEU A 122 -3.95 22.67 -2.85
C LEU A 122 -3.93 22.86 -1.33
N LYS A 123 -4.64 23.85 -0.83
CA LYS A 123 -4.88 24.02 0.61
C LYS A 123 -5.54 22.74 1.15
N PRO A 124 -5.02 22.15 2.23
CA PRO A 124 -5.65 21.00 2.88
C PRO A 124 -6.95 21.43 3.52
N THR A 125 -8.06 20.75 3.19
CA THR A 125 -9.36 20.95 3.84
C THR A 125 -9.83 19.62 4.41
N LYS A 126 -10.68 19.66 5.44
CA LYS A 126 -11.26 18.44 6.01
C LYS A 126 -12.03 17.63 4.95
N ILE A 127 -12.76 18.30 4.06
CA ILE A 127 -13.53 17.65 2.98
C ILE A 127 -12.60 16.85 2.06
N LYS A 128 -11.46 17.43 1.63
CA LYS A 128 -10.45 16.72 0.86
C LYS A 128 -9.86 15.55 1.64
N GLY A 129 -9.67 15.74 2.96
CA GLY A 129 -9.23 14.67 3.85
C GLY A 129 -10.18 13.47 3.85
N TYR A 130 -11.46 13.71 4.04
CA TYR A 130 -12.49 12.66 3.99
C TYR A 130 -12.55 11.98 2.61
N PHE A 131 -12.59 12.76 1.53
CA PHE A 131 -12.65 12.22 0.18
C PHE A 131 -11.44 11.34 -0.15
N TRP A 132 -10.23 11.88 -0.02
CA TRP A 132 -9.01 11.15 -0.38
C TRP A 132 -8.75 9.94 0.53
N SER A 133 -9.13 10.02 1.80
CA SER A 133 -9.01 8.89 2.71
C SER A 133 -10.04 7.79 2.41
N SER A 134 -11.24 8.14 1.93
CA SER A 134 -12.20 7.13 1.46
C SER A 134 -11.69 6.42 0.21
N VAL A 135 -11.15 7.17 -0.76
CA VAL A 135 -10.48 6.58 -1.94
C VAL A 135 -9.30 5.70 -1.52
N ALA A 136 -8.52 6.14 -0.52
CA ALA A 136 -7.42 5.35 0.02
C ALA A 136 -7.88 4.05 0.67
N GLY A 137 -8.98 4.07 1.41
CA GLY A 137 -9.59 2.89 2.00
C GLY A 137 -10.03 1.89 0.93
N TYR A 138 -10.70 2.37 -0.11
CA TYR A 138 -11.13 1.57 -1.25
C TYR A 138 -9.96 0.90 -1.99
N THR A 139 -8.98 1.70 -2.41
CA THR A 139 -7.80 1.17 -3.12
C THR A 139 -6.90 0.31 -2.22
N SER A 140 -6.84 0.61 -0.91
CA SER A 140 -6.15 -0.23 0.06
C SER A 140 -6.86 -1.57 0.26
N PHE A 141 -8.18 -1.62 0.21
CA PHE A 141 -8.94 -2.87 0.32
C PHE A 141 -8.62 -3.77 -0.88
N LEU A 142 -8.71 -3.26 -2.11
CA LEU A 142 -8.51 -4.07 -3.31
C LEU A 142 -7.07 -4.55 -3.48
N ILE A 143 -6.08 -3.67 -3.31
CA ILE A 143 -4.70 -3.90 -3.78
C ILE A 143 -3.61 -3.30 -2.88
N HIS A 144 -3.92 -2.97 -1.64
CA HIS A 144 -3.02 -2.29 -0.70
C HIS A 144 -2.43 -0.95 -1.21
N ALA A 145 -3.05 -0.31 -2.20
CA ALA A 145 -2.59 0.96 -2.79
C ALA A 145 -3.25 2.20 -2.16
N GLY A 146 -3.38 2.24 -0.84
CA GLY A 146 -3.97 3.39 -0.13
C GLY A 146 -3.04 4.60 0.01
N ASN A 147 -1.72 4.41 -0.12
CA ASN A 147 -0.75 5.49 0.05
C ASN A 147 -0.92 6.66 -0.93
N PRO A 148 -1.08 6.46 -2.25
CA PRO A 148 -1.19 7.58 -3.18
C PRO A 148 -2.39 8.49 -2.91
N PRO A 149 -3.62 7.97 -2.79
CA PRO A 149 -4.76 8.84 -2.52
C PRO A 149 -4.62 9.62 -1.21
N ILE A 150 -4.17 8.96 -0.13
CA ILE A 150 -4.04 9.63 1.17
C ILE A 150 -2.98 10.73 1.15
N ASN A 151 -1.94 10.59 0.31
CA ASN A 151 -0.89 11.59 0.16
C ASN A 151 -1.40 12.90 -0.47
N PHE A 152 -2.48 12.88 -1.26
CA PHE A 152 -3.11 14.11 -1.74
C PHE A 152 -3.67 14.98 -0.59
N TYR A 153 -3.98 14.38 0.55
CA TYR A 153 -4.37 15.08 1.76
C TYR A 153 -3.17 15.35 2.68
N MET A 154 -2.31 14.37 2.89
CA MET A 154 -1.23 14.42 3.88
C MET A 154 -0.07 15.35 3.49
N LEU A 155 0.36 15.33 2.21
CA LEU A 155 1.51 16.13 1.77
C LEU A 155 1.28 17.65 1.87
N PRO A 156 0.08 18.20 1.50
CA PRO A 156 -0.20 19.62 1.69
C PRO A 156 -0.22 20.10 3.15
N LEU A 157 -0.32 19.20 4.12
CA LEU A 157 -0.28 19.53 5.55
C LEU A 157 1.14 19.95 6.00
N LYS A 158 2.17 19.67 5.19
CA LYS A 158 3.57 20.03 5.45
C LYS A 158 4.07 19.65 6.85
N LEU A 159 3.70 18.45 7.30
CA LEU A 159 4.13 17.91 8.59
C LEU A 159 5.63 17.64 8.59
N ASP A 160 6.23 17.65 9.77
CA ASP A 160 7.57 17.10 9.92
C ASP A 160 7.59 15.59 9.59
N LYS A 161 8.76 15.10 9.17
CA LYS A 161 8.92 13.74 8.67
C LYS A 161 8.46 12.68 9.68
N ILE A 162 8.77 12.87 10.97
CA ILE A 162 8.48 11.89 12.01
C ILE A 162 6.98 11.83 12.28
N SER A 163 6.32 12.98 12.43
CA SER A 163 4.87 13.07 12.61
C SER A 163 4.09 12.56 11.39
N PHE A 164 4.60 12.82 10.18
CA PHE A 164 4.04 12.28 8.95
C PHE A 164 4.06 10.74 8.97
N ILE A 165 5.24 10.14 9.18
CA ILE A 165 5.40 8.67 9.18
C ILE A 165 4.58 8.06 10.32
N GLY A 166 4.66 8.61 11.54
CA GLY A 166 3.90 8.09 12.69
C GLY A 166 2.39 8.11 12.46
N THR A 167 1.87 9.20 11.87
CA THR A 167 0.43 9.32 11.56
C THR A 167 0.01 8.31 10.50
N MET A 168 0.80 8.16 9.43
CA MET A 168 0.53 7.17 8.38
C MET A 168 0.62 5.74 8.90
N THR A 169 1.62 5.43 9.75
CA THR A 169 1.80 4.10 10.34
C THR A 169 0.56 3.70 11.16
N LEU A 170 0.09 4.57 12.07
CA LEU A 170 -1.09 4.25 12.87
C LEU A 170 -2.37 4.19 12.01
N ALA A 171 -2.52 5.08 11.04
CA ALA A 171 -3.65 5.04 10.12
C ALA A 171 -3.73 3.71 9.37
N PHE A 172 -2.63 3.28 8.75
CA PHE A 172 -2.59 2.02 8.01
C PHE A 172 -2.68 0.78 8.88
N MET A 173 -2.16 0.82 10.12
CA MET A 173 -2.39 -0.25 11.07
C MET A 173 -3.88 -0.47 11.31
N VAL A 174 -4.64 0.60 11.61
CA VAL A 174 -6.08 0.50 11.81
C VAL A 174 -6.80 0.04 10.54
N ILE A 175 -6.44 0.60 9.37
CA ILE A 175 -6.98 0.22 8.06
C ILE A 175 -6.76 -1.29 7.81
N ASN A 176 -5.55 -1.81 8.07
CA ASN A 176 -5.22 -3.22 7.86
C ASN A 176 -5.96 -4.14 8.84
N LEU A 177 -6.12 -3.72 10.11
CA LEU A 177 -6.91 -4.47 11.08
C LEU A 177 -8.39 -4.52 10.69
N VAL A 178 -8.97 -3.42 10.24
CA VAL A 178 -10.37 -3.37 9.77
C VAL A 178 -10.58 -4.28 8.56
N LYS A 179 -9.61 -4.37 7.65
CA LYS A 179 -9.69 -5.24 6.46
C LYS A 179 -9.72 -6.74 6.79
N LEU A 180 -9.28 -7.17 7.97
CA LEU A 180 -9.33 -8.60 8.34
C LEU A 180 -10.74 -9.17 8.22
N ILE A 181 -11.74 -8.41 8.66
CA ILE A 181 -13.14 -8.85 8.63
C ILE A 181 -13.61 -9.11 7.19
N PRO A 182 -13.62 -8.10 6.29
CA PRO A 182 -14.06 -8.34 4.92
C PRO A 182 -13.17 -9.33 4.16
N TYR A 183 -11.86 -9.35 4.38
CA TYR A 183 -10.95 -10.32 3.73
C TYR A 183 -11.28 -11.77 4.10
N TYR A 184 -11.70 -12.00 5.35
CA TYR A 184 -12.19 -13.32 5.77
C TYR A 184 -13.46 -13.69 5.00
N TYR A 185 -14.45 -12.80 4.94
CA TYR A 185 -15.72 -13.08 4.27
C TYR A 185 -15.61 -13.28 2.76
N VAL A 186 -14.72 -12.53 2.10
CA VAL A 186 -14.50 -12.69 0.64
C VAL A 186 -13.48 -13.80 0.31
N GLY A 187 -13.01 -14.57 1.31
CA GLY A 187 -12.15 -15.75 1.10
C GLY A 187 -10.68 -15.44 0.80
N LEU A 188 -10.22 -14.19 0.90
CA LEU A 188 -8.82 -13.83 0.64
C LEU A 188 -7.86 -14.34 1.72
N LEU A 189 -8.36 -14.63 2.94
CA LEU A 189 -7.59 -15.25 4.02
C LEU A 189 -7.70 -16.80 3.99
N ALA A 190 -7.71 -17.39 2.80
CA ALA A 190 -7.68 -18.84 2.65
C ALA A 190 -6.46 -19.46 3.38
N PRO A 191 -6.57 -20.69 3.94
CA PRO A 191 -5.48 -21.35 4.65
C PRO A 191 -4.18 -21.43 3.83
N SER A 192 -4.28 -21.61 2.51
CA SER A 192 -3.14 -21.61 1.59
C SER A 192 -2.38 -20.27 1.60
N ASN A 193 -3.09 -19.14 1.57
CA ASN A 193 -2.49 -17.81 1.62
C ASN A 193 -1.86 -17.54 2.98
N LEU A 194 -2.54 -17.95 4.08
CA LEU A 194 -2.01 -17.79 5.43
C LEU A 194 -0.72 -18.59 5.67
N MET A 195 -0.61 -19.81 5.11
CA MET A 195 0.62 -20.61 5.17
C MET A 195 1.78 -19.92 4.45
N ILE A 196 1.54 -19.33 3.27
CA ILE A 196 2.56 -18.57 2.54
C ILE A 196 2.99 -17.35 3.36
N SER A 197 2.02 -16.63 3.95
CA SER A 197 2.33 -15.51 4.85
C SER A 197 3.21 -15.95 6.03
N LEU A 198 2.92 -17.10 6.63
CA LEU A 198 3.73 -17.65 7.73
C LEU A 198 5.18 -17.93 7.30
N TYR A 199 5.40 -18.51 6.12
CA TYR A 199 6.75 -18.74 5.58
C TYR A 199 7.51 -17.42 5.31
N LEU A 200 6.81 -16.36 4.89
CA LEU A 200 7.39 -15.07 4.58
C LEU A 200 7.51 -14.12 5.80
N LEU A 201 7.01 -14.55 6.97
CA LEU A 201 7.00 -13.74 8.19
C LEU A 201 8.40 -13.29 8.65
N PRO A 202 9.45 -14.13 8.65
CA PRO A 202 10.80 -13.68 8.99
C PRO A 202 11.29 -12.56 8.06
N LEU A 203 11.01 -12.70 6.74
CA LEU A 203 11.37 -11.68 5.76
C LEU A 203 10.64 -10.36 6.00
N ALA A 204 9.38 -10.40 6.44
CA ALA A 204 8.60 -9.22 6.77
C ALA A 204 9.27 -8.40 7.87
N PHE A 205 9.72 -9.04 8.97
CA PHE A 205 10.46 -8.36 10.04
C PHE A 205 11.79 -7.79 9.56
N ILE A 206 12.58 -8.60 8.87
CA ILE A 206 13.91 -8.20 8.37
C ILE A 206 13.79 -7.01 7.42
N SER A 207 12.81 -7.02 6.52
CA SER A 207 12.61 -5.94 5.56
C SER A 207 12.23 -4.61 6.21
N VAL A 208 11.42 -4.60 7.27
CA VAL A 208 11.10 -3.39 8.06
C VAL A 208 12.37 -2.83 8.72
N LEU A 209 13.19 -3.69 9.33
CA LEU A 209 14.45 -3.27 9.96
C LEU A 209 15.42 -2.71 8.92
N ILE A 210 15.59 -3.39 7.78
CA ILE A 210 16.42 -2.89 6.67
C ILE A 210 15.90 -1.53 6.20
N GLY A 211 14.59 -1.37 6.02
CA GLY A 211 13.96 -0.11 5.64
C GLY A 211 14.26 1.02 6.64
N TYR A 212 14.19 0.73 7.93
CA TYR A 212 14.50 1.69 8.99
C TYR A 212 15.95 2.21 8.95
N PHE A 213 16.91 1.34 8.66
CA PHE A 213 18.32 1.76 8.52
C PHE A 213 18.59 2.38 7.15
N ALA A 214 18.00 1.85 6.08
CA ALA A 214 18.23 2.30 4.71
C ALA A 214 17.70 3.71 4.44
N GLN A 215 16.57 4.11 5.06
CA GLN A 215 15.98 5.45 4.88
C GLN A 215 16.94 6.63 5.13
N LYS A 216 18.03 6.37 5.88
CA LYS A 216 19.05 7.37 6.21
C LYS A 216 20.14 7.51 5.15
N ARG A 217 20.28 6.53 4.25
CA ARG A 217 21.42 6.37 3.35
C ARG A 217 21.07 6.40 1.87
N ILE A 218 19.81 6.14 1.50
CA ILE A 218 19.42 6.04 0.09
C ILE A 218 19.28 7.43 -0.52
N PRO A 219 19.98 7.73 -1.65
CA PRO A 219 19.76 8.94 -2.43
C PRO A 219 18.33 8.92 -3.01
N GLU A 220 17.49 9.82 -2.52
CA GLU A 220 16.05 9.83 -2.83
C GLU A 220 15.78 9.85 -4.34
N ARG A 221 16.49 10.68 -5.10
CA ARG A 221 16.23 10.92 -6.52
C ARG A 221 16.37 9.67 -7.40
N LEU A 222 17.47 8.93 -7.23
CA LEU A 222 17.73 7.73 -8.01
C LEU A 222 16.72 6.62 -7.67
N PHE A 223 16.46 6.46 -6.39
CA PHE A 223 15.53 5.47 -5.86
C PHE A 223 14.12 5.68 -6.42
N PHE A 224 13.59 6.91 -6.35
CA PHE A 224 12.26 7.20 -6.86
C PHE A 224 12.15 7.00 -8.37
N ASN A 225 13.16 7.38 -9.14
CA ASN A 225 13.14 7.15 -10.58
C ASN A 225 13.01 5.66 -10.93
N ILE A 226 13.76 4.80 -10.25
CA ILE A 226 13.67 3.34 -10.45
C ILE A 226 12.25 2.83 -10.09
N VAL A 227 11.71 3.26 -8.96
CA VAL A 227 10.35 2.87 -8.51
C VAL A 227 9.30 3.31 -9.52
N TYR A 228 9.37 4.55 -10.04
CA TYR A 228 8.42 5.04 -11.05
C TYR A 228 8.50 4.26 -12.35
N VAL A 229 9.70 3.94 -12.83
CA VAL A 229 9.87 3.11 -14.04
C VAL A 229 9.26 1.73 -13.84
N LEU A 230 9.56 1.07 -12.71
CA LEU A 230 9.02 -0.26 -12.41
C LEU A 230 7.49 -0.23 -12.25
N LEU A 231 6.93 0.80 -11.61
CA LEU A 231 5.48 0.97 -11.49
C LEU A 231 4.82 1.15 -12.85
N PHE A 232 5.42 1.96 -13.73
CA PHE A 232 4.90 2.20 -15.07
C PHE A 232 4.90 0.90 -15.89
N LEU A 233 6.03 0.20 -15.94
CA LEU A 233 6.16 -1.06 -16.69
C LEU A 233 5.22 -2.15 -16.15
N SER A 234 5.16 -2.31 -14.82
CA SER A 234 4.24 -3.27 -14.21
C SER A 234 2.79 -2.90 -14.45
N GLY A 235 2.46 -1.60 -14.40
CA GLY A 235 1.13 -1.10 -14.70
C GLY A 235 0.69 -1.38 -16.14
N CYS A 236 1.56 -1.14 -17.11
CA CYS A 236 1.30 -1.48 -18.52
C CYS A 236 1.07 -2.98 -18.71
N LYS A 237 1.91 -3.83 -18.07
CA LYS A 237 1.76 -5.28 -18.15
C LYS A 237 0.43 -5.73 -17.56
N LEU A 238 0.06 -5.23 -16.38
CA LEU A 238 -1.20 -5.63 -15.72
C LEU A 238 -2.44 -5.21 -16.53
N ILE A 239 -2.42 -4.05 -17.19
CA ILE A 239 -3.50 -3.66 -18.12
C ILE A 239 -3.55 -4.62 -19.30
N TYR A 240 -2.41 -4.95 -19.88
CA TYR A 240 -2.33 -5.88 -21.00
C TYR A 240 -2.88 -7.27 -20.60
N ASP A 241 -2.42 -7.83 -19.48
CA ASP A 241 -2.86 -9.14 -18.95
C ASP A 241 -4.34 -9.17 -18.52
N GLY A 242 -4.96 -8.00 -18.27
CA GLY A 242 -6.38 -7.90 -17.92
C GLY A 242 -7.31 -7.64 -19.12
N ILE A 243 -6.76 -7.35 -20.32
CA ILE A 243 -7.54 -7.14 -21.54
C ILE A 243 -7.57 -8.41 -22.40
N ILE A 244 -6.53 -9.24 -22.34
CA ILE A 244 -6.33 -10.46 -23.12
C ILE A 244 -6.66 -11.67 -22.30
#